data_c2627bfe613ba2b0169af214079a355b
#
_entry.id   c2627bfe613ba2b0169af214079a355b
#
_cell.length_a   1.000
_cell.length_b   1.000
_cell.length_c   1.000
_cell.angle_alpha   90.00
_cell.angle_beta   90.00
_cell.angle_gamma   90.00
#
_symmetry.space_group_name_H-M   'P 1'
#
loop_
_entity.id
_entity.type
_entity.pdbx_description
1 polymer ?
#
loop_
_entity_poly.entity_id
_entity_poly.type
_entity_poly.pdbx_seq_one_letter_code
_entity_poly.pdbx_strand_id
1 'polypeptide(L)'
;MRKHLWCGVLLGIGLCTASAATQNPPTGAPPTQTQTAPPEDPRERWNKVFEKEIPYLRTTPSKLLIEAMQGRKPGTALDLGMGQGRNAIYLAEQGWDVTGVDISDVAVEQAKKNAAARGVKMQVVLADLDTFEFGTDRWDLITSFYMHGWHQNSKTDVPTRIYNALRPGGLLVMEAFRRPVNGSGFRTDELAKAFGRLRILRNEDVVDEPDWSKGEKMNLVRLVAEKSR
;
A
#
# COMPACT_ATOMS: atom_id res chain seq x y z
N MET A 1 -24.07 63.22 -18.79
CA MET A 1 -23.81 64.66 -18.58
C MET A 1 -22.33 64.84 -18.40
N ARG A 2 -21.79 65.74 -19.28
CA ARG A 2 -20.47 66.43 -19.26
C ARG A 2 -19.24 65.46 -19.39
N LYS A 3 -18.56 65.28 -20.58
CA LYS A 3 -17.87 66.24 -21.51
C LYS A 3 -16.78 67.07 -20.80
N HIS A 4 -15.56 66.87 -21.25
CA HIS A 4 -14.58 67.82 -21.82
C HIS A 4 -13.24 67.08 -21.92
N LEU A 5 -12.61 66.80 -23.02
CA LEU A 5 -12.09 67.54 -24.19
C LEU A 5 -10.88 68.47 -23.88
N TRP A 6 -9.88 68.32 -24.77
CA TRP A 6 -8.83 69.19 -25.24
C TRP A 6 -7.46 69.02 -24.57
N CYS A 7 -6.33 69.10 -25.17
CA CYS A 7 -5.74 69.45 -26.46
C CYS A 7 -4.25 69.13 -26.33
N GLY A 8 -3.57 68.54 -27.14
CA GLY A 8 -2.77 68.72 -28.28
C GLY A 8 -1.63 69.74 -28.21
N VAL A 9 -0.38 69.35 -28.45
CA VAL A 9 0.61 70.12 -29.23
C VAL A 9 1.66 69.16 -29.78
N LEU A 10 1.94 69.33 -31.08
CA LEU A 10 2.99 68.76 -31.88
C LEU A 10 4.32 69.55 -31.65
N LEU A 11 5.44 68.90 -31.86
CA LEU A 11 6.60 69.31 -32.66
C LEU A 11 7.90 68.70 -32.11
N GLY A 12 8.65 68.13 -33.04
CA GLY A 12 10.10 68.14 -32.91
C GLY A 12 10.80 66.94 -33.57
N ILE A 13 11.14 67.06 -34.82
CA ILE A 13 11.94 66.17 -35.65
C ILE A 13 13.38 66.07 -35.13
N GLY A 14 13.88 64.85 -35.00
CA GLY A 14 15.30 64.61 -34.79
C GLY A 14 15.69 63.22 -35.20
N LEU A 15 16.09 63.05 -36.50
CA LEU A 15 16.72 61.82 -36.98
C LEU A 15 18.11 61.71 -36.34
N CYS A 16 18.33 60.70 -35.54
CA CYS A 16 19.65 60.17 -35.25
C CYS A 16 19.65 58.66 -35.52
N THR A 17 20.28 58.27 -36.61
CA THR A 17 20.58 56.90 -36.95
C THR A 17 21.68 56.38 -36.03
N ALA A 18 21.31 55.57 -35.04
CA ALA A 18 22.25 54.78 -34.26
C ALA A 18 22.06 53.31 -34.66
N SER A 19 23.09 52.75 -35.27
CA SER A 19 23.21 51.34 -35.59
C SER A 19 23.26 50.54 -34.27
N ALA A 20 22.20 49.85 -33.93
CA ALA A 20 22.18 48.93 -32.79
C ALA A 20 22.76 47.62 -33.22
N ALA A 21 23.95 47.29 -32.77
CA ALA A 21 24.53 45.98 -32.79
C ALA A 21 23.63 45.04 -31.95
N THR A 22 23.01 44.05 -32.57
CA THR A 22 22.28 42.96 -31.88
C THR A 22 23.29 42.12 -31.09
N GLN A 23 23.38 42.36 -29.80
CA GLN A 23 24.03 41.43 -28.90
C GLN A 23 23.04 40.28 -28.60
N ASN A 24 23.40 39.07 -29.03
CA ASN A 24 22.73 37.88 -28.62
C ASN A 24 22.85 37.75 -27.09
N PRO A 25 21.75 37.42 -26.37
CA PRO A 25 21.85 37.13 -24.95
C PRO A 25 22.73 35.88 -24.73
N PRO A 26 23.50 35.82 -23.63
CA PRO A 26 24.33 34.66 -23.35
C PRO A 26 23.48 33.43 -23.25
N THR A 27 23.88 32.36 -23.96
CA THR A 27 23.31 31.01 -23.86
C THR A 27 23.22 30.61 -22.39
N GLY A 28 22.00 30.52 -21.89
CA GLY A 28 21.74 30.14 -20.51
C GLY A 28 22.37 28.77 -20.22
N ALA A 29 23.00 28.66 -19.08
CA ALA A 29 23.48 27.40 -18.55
C ALA A 29 22.32 26.36 -18.59
N PRO A 30 22.62 25.09 -18.88
CA PRO A 30 21.57 24.05 -18.87
C PRO A 30 20.90 24.05 -17.49
N PRO A 31 19.58 23.81 -17.42
CA PRO A 31 18.88 23.78 -16.14
C PRO A 31 19.55 22.75 -15.25
N THR A 32 19.97 23.20 -14.07
CA THR A 32 20.48 22.33 -13.01
C THR A 32 19.41 21.26 -12.78
N GLN A 33 19.71 20.02 -13.14
CA GLN A 33 18.85 18.88 -12.83
C GLN A 33 18.75 18.84 -11.31
N THR A 34 17.58 19.17 -10.79
CA THR A 34 17.25 18.95 -9.39
C THR A 34 17.41 17.45 -9.15
N GLN A 35 18.48 17.03 -8.54
CA GLN A 35 18.68 15.66 -8.11
C GLN A 35 17.56 15.37 -7.11
N THR A 36 16.54 14.64 -7.56
CA THR A 36 15.56 14.06 -6.65
C THR A 36 16.32 13.13 -5.70
N ALA A 37 16.14 13.32 -4.40
CA ALA A 37 16.73 12.44 -3.41
C ALA A 37 16.39 10.96 -3.78
N PRO A 38 17.32 10.04 -3.55
CA PRO A 38 17.03 8.63 -3.80
C PRO A 38 15.78 8.21 -3.04
N PRO A 39 14.96 7.30 -3.61
CA PRO A 39 13.75 6.83 -2.93
C PRO A 39 14.12 6.25 -1.56
N GLU A 40 13.36 6.65 -0.54
CA GLU A 40 13.54 6.18 0.83
C GLU A 40 13.45 4.64 0.88
N ASP A 41 14.37 4.03 1.64
CA ASP A 41 14.36 2.58 1.88
C ASP A 41 13.00 2.18 2.50
N PRO A 42 12.29 1.20 1.92
CA PRO A 42 11.00 0.74 2.44
C PRO A 42 11.07 0.30 3.92
N ARG A 43 12.16 -0.31 4.37
CA ARG A 43 12.37 -0.72 5.77
C ARG A 43 12.41 0.50 6.68
N GLU A 44 13.24 1.49 6.36
CA GLU A 44 13.34 2.72 7.16
C GLU A 44 12.02 3.48 7.21
N ARG A 45 11.32 3.56 6.07
CA ARG A 45 10.00 4.19 6.01
C ARG A 45 9.01 3.53 6.96
N TRP A 46 8.91 2.19 6.94
CA TRP A 46 7.98 1.47 7.79
C TRP A 46 8.42 1.46 9.25
N ASN A 47 9.72 1.42 9.55
CA ASN A 47 10.22 1.61 10.92
C ASN A 47 9.72 2.94 11.49
N LYS A 48 9.87 4.04 10.76
CA LYS A 48 9.37 5.36 11.19
C LYS A 48 7.85 5.40 11.40
N VAL A 49 7.10 4.60 10.64
CA VAL A 49 5.64 4.48 10.84
C VAL A 49 5.34 3.78 12.16
N PHE A 50 6.01 2.66 12.45
CA PHE A 50 5.75 1.87 13.65
C PHE A 50 6.43 2.40 14.92
N GLU A 51 7.47 3.25 14.80
CA GLU A 51 8.08 4.00 15.92
C GLU A 51 7.15 5.08 16.48
N LYS A 52 6.35 5.67 15.61
CA LYS A 52 5.33 6.61 16.07
C LYS A 52 4.31 5.81 16.87
N GLU A 53 4.11 6.18 18.13
CA GLU A 53 2.95 5.72 18.88
C GLU A 53 1.71 6.19 18.12
N ILE A 54 1.23 5.34 17.25
CA ILE A 54 -0.04 5.57 16.57
C ILE A 54 -1.10 5.05 17.56
N PRO A 55 -1.81 5.95 18.30
CA PRO A 55 -2.70 5.53 19.41
C PRO A 55 -3.91 4.72 18.91
N TYR A 56 -3.99 4.49 17.60
CA TYR A 56 -5.09 3.85 16.90
C TYR A 56 -4.69 2.64 16.06
N LEU A 57 -3.44 2.15 16.15
CA LEU A 57 -3.17 0.81 15.65
C LEU A 57 -3.96 -0.16 16.53
N ARG A 58 -5.15 -0.51 16.07
CA ARG A 58 -6.00 -1.45 16.77
C ARG A 58 -5.30 -2.79 16.86
N THR A 59 -5.34 -3.37 18.03
CA THR A 59 -4.92 -4.76 18.26
C THR A 59 -6.01 -5.75 17.85
N THR A 60 -7.17 -5.26 17.40
CA THR A 60 -8.29 -6.08 16.93
C THR A 60 -8.03 -6.59 15.52
N PRO A 61 -8.30 -7.87 15.25
CA PRO A 61 -8.16 -8.44 13.91
C PRO A 61 -9.15 -7.82 12.92
N SER A 62 -8.84 -7.94 11.63
CA SER A 62 -9.74 -7.47 10.58
C SER A 62 -11.08 -8.18 10.63
N LYS A 63 -12.17 -7.40 10.54
CA LYS A 63 -13.53 -7.91 10.43
C LYS A 63 -13.69 -8.86 9.25
N LEU A 64 -13.11 -8.50 8.09
CA LEU A 64 -13.10 -9.37 6.91
C LEU A 64 -12.43 -10.72 7.19
N LEU A 65 -11.31 -10.72 7.94
CA LEU A 65 -10.63 -11.96 8.29
C LEU A 65 -11.49 -12.82 9.22
N ILE A 66 -12.09 -12.22 10.25
CA ILE A 66 -12.99 -12.94 11.17
C ILE A 66 -14.13 -13.60 10.38
N GLU A 67 -14.78 -12.84 9.49
CA GLU A 67 -15.88 -13.35 8.65
C GLU A 67 -15.41 -14.50 7.74
N ALA A 68 -14.25 -14.34 7.08
CA ALA A 68 -13.72 -15.35 6.17
C ALA A 68 -13.29 -16.65 6.87
N MET A 69 -12.97 -16.58 8.16
CA MET A 69 -12.55 -17.75 8.95
C MET A 69 -13.72 -18.49 9.60
N GLN A 70 -14.94 -17.96 9.56
CA GLN A 70 -16.11 -18.65 10.15
C GLN A 70 -16.30 -20.05 9.55
N GLY A 71 -16.35 -21.07 10.45
CA GLY A 71 -16.55 -22.47 10.08
C GLY A 71 -15.35 -23.15 9.40
N ARG A 72 -14.19 -22.46 9.27
CA ARG A 72 -12.97 -23.07 8.73
C ARG A 72 -12.17 -23.75 9.83
N LYS A 73 -11.61 -24.92 9.51
CA LYS A 73 -10.69 -25.61 10.40
C LYS A 73 -9.31 -24.95 10.33
N PRO A 74 -8.62 -24.76 11.47
CA PRO A 74 -7.26 -24.27 11.48
C PRO A 74 -6.31 -25.13 10.65
N GLY A 75 -5.37 -24.50 10.01
CA GLY A 75 -4.28 -25.07 9.21
C GLY A 75 -3.05 -24.17 9.29
N THR A 76 -2.29 -24.09 8.18
CA THR A 76 -1.13 -23.21 8.07
C THR A 76 -1.52 -21.87 7.47
N ALA A 77 -1.05 -20.76 8.07
CA ALA A 77 -1.35 -19.40 7.60
C ALA A 77 -0.09 -18.56 7.39
N LEU A 78 -0.08 -17.76 6.33
CA LEU A 78 0.95 -16.75 6.03
C LEU A 78 0.31 -15.37 6.03
N ASP A 79 0.78 -14.48 6.92
CA ASP A 79 0.35 -13.09 6.98
C ASP A 79 1.41 -12.17 6.35
N LEU A 80 1.11 -11.63 5.17
CA LEU A 80 1.99 -10.79 4.37
C LEU A 80 1.91 -9.34 4.84
N GLY A 81 3.03 -8.80 5.36
CA GLY A 81 3.06 -7.47 5.96
C GLY A 81 2.27 -7.44 7.27
N MET A 82 2.58 -8.36 8.17
CA MET A 82 1.82 -8.57 9.42
C MET A 82 1.77 -7.35 10.35
N GLY A 83 2.69 -6.38 10.20
CA GLY A 83 2.83 -5.25 11.10
C GLY A 83 3.07 -5.70 12.54
N GLN A 84 2.29 -5.16 13.47
CA GLN A 84 2.34 -5.51 14.90
C GLN A 84 1.66 -6.85 15.23
N GLY A 85 1.22 -7.61 14.21
CA GLY A 85 0.73 -8.98 14.33
C GLY A 85 -0.75 -9.14 14.67
N ARG A 86 -1.60 -8.11 14.56
CA ARG A 86 -3.02 -8.17 14.97
C ARG A 86 -3.80 -9.32 14.33
N ASN A 87 -3.64 -9.56 13.03
CA ASN A 87 -4.29 -10.65 12.30
C ASN A 87 -3.61 -12.00 12.57
N ALA A 88 -2.27 -12.02 12.54
CA ALA A 88 -1.48 -13.20 12.83
C ALA A 88 -1.74 -13.75 14.24
N ILE A 89 -1.79 -12.88 15.25
CA ILE A 89 -2.09 -13.24 16.65
C ILE A 89 -3.51 -13.82 16.76
N TYR A 90 -4.51 -13.16 16.15
CA TYR A 90 -5.88 -13.69 16.11
C TYR A 90 -5.93 -15.10 15.53
N LEU A 91 -5.27 -15.32 14.39
CA LEU A 91 -5.23 -16.66 13.78
C LEU A 91 -4.57 -17.68 14.70
N ALA A 92 -3.47 -17.33 15.36
CA ALA A 92 -2.79 -18.18 16.33
C ALA A 92 -3.69 -18.51 17.54
N GLU A 93 -4.48 -17.55 18.03
CA GLU A 93 -5.49 -17.77 19.09
C GLU A 93 -6.60 -18.74 18.63
N GLN A 94 -6.91 -18.77 17.32
CA GLN A 94 -7.85 -19.73 16.74
C GLN A 94 -7.21 -21.07 16.39
N GLY A 95 -5.95 -21.31 16.77
CA GLY A 95 -5.25 -22.57 16.60
C GLY A 95 -4.55 -22.74 15.24
N TRP A 96 -4.40 -21.68 14.45
CA TRP A 96 -3.64 -21.73 13.20
C TRP A 96 -2.14 -21.80 13.47
N ASP A 97 -1.40 -22.54 12.65
CA ASP A 97 0.06 -22.47 12.58
C ASP A 97 0.46 -21.27 11.70
N VAL A 98 0.84 -20.17 12.33
CA VAL A 98 0.98 -18.87 11.66
C VAL A 98 2.44 -18.51 11.46
N THR A 99 2.76 -18.09 10.26
CA THR A 99 3.98 -17.33 9.92
C THR A 99 3.57 -15.92 9.52
N GLY A 100 4.02 -14.91 10.26
CA GLY A 100 3.88 -13.50 9.91
C GLY A 100 5.21 -12.94 9.40
N VAL A 101 5.18 -12.20 8.31
CA VAL A 101 6.36 -11.60 7.68
C VAL A 101 6.19 -10.09 7.59
N ASP A 102 7.19 -9.34 7.99
CA ASP A 102 7.23 -7.88 7.80
C ASP A 102 8.66 -7.41 7.51
N ILE A 103 8.81 -6.30 6.81
CA ILE A 103 10.09 -5.69 6.49
C ILE A 103 10.61 -4.79 7.62
N SER A 104 9.73 -4.33 8.52
CA SER A 104 10.04 -3.43 9.61
C SER A 104 10.57 -4.17 10.83
N ASP A 105 11.77 -3.83 11.26
CA ASP A 105 12.36 -4.33 12.53
C ASP A 105 11.47 -3.98 13.73
N VAL A 106 10.93 -2.76 13.74
CA VAL A 106 10.09 -2.24 14.82
C VAL A 106 8.79 -3.02 14.89
N ALA A 107 8.13 -3.26 13.74
CA ALA A 107 6.90 -4.03 13.67
C ALA A 107 7.10 -5.47 14.15
N VAL A 108 8.17 -6.12 13.70
CA VAL A 108 8.54 -7.49 14.08
C VAL A 108 8.74 -7.63 15.60
N GLU A 109 9.47 -6.71 16.21
CA GLU A 109 9.69 -6.72 17.67
C GLU A 109 8.38 -6.45 18.45
N GLN A 110 7.54 -5.56 17.95
CA GLN A 110 6.22 -5.33 18.53
C GLN A 110 5.32 -6.56 18.38
N ALA A 111 5.30 -7.22 17.22
CA ALA A 111 4.53 -8.45 17.00
C ALA A 111 4.94 -9.57 17.95
N LYS A 112 6.25 -9.78 18.19
CA LYS A 112 6.75 -10.75 19.18
C LYS A 112 6.26 -10.43 20.59
N LYS A 113 6.36 -9.16 21.02
CA LYS A 113 5.86 -8.71 22.34
C LYS A 113 4.36 -8.92 22.47
N ASN A 114 3.60 -8.56 21.44
CA ASN A 114 2.15 -8.69 21.44
C ASN A 114 1.73 -10.17 21.49
N ALA A 115 2.37 -11.04 20.72
CA ALA A 115 2.11 -12.48 20.74
C ALA A 115 2.42 -13.09 22.11
N ALA A 116 3.55 -12.72 22.73
CA ALA A 116 3.91 -13.17 24.07
C ALA A 116 2.89 -12.69 25.13
N ALA A 117 2.45 -11.44 25.06
CA ALA A 117 1.45 -10.87 25.95
C ALA A 117 0.08 -11.58 25.84
N ARG A 118 -0.23 -12.15 24.67
CA ARG A 118 -1.46 -12.94 24.43
C ARG A 118 -1.26 -14.44 24.67
N GLY A 119 -0.05 -14.86 25.05
CA GLY A 119 0.27 -16.27 25.31
C GLY A 119 0.23 -17.19 24.09
N VAL A 120 0.33 -16.64 22.88
CA VAL A 120 0.28 -17.41 21.62
C VAL A 120 1.68 -17.62 21.04
N LYS A 121 1.84 -18.71 20.29
CA LYS A 121 3.05 -19.01 19.54
C LYS A 121 2.78 -18.81 18.05
N MET A 122 3.66 -18.08 17.37
CA MET A 122 3.67 -17.91 15.93
C MET A 122 5.11 -17.70 15.44
N GLN A 123 5.37 -17.96 14.18
CA GLN A 123 6.64 -17.59 13.54
C GLN A 123 6.57 -16.12 13.13
N VAL A 124 7.56 -15.35 13.56
CA VAL A 124 7.69 -13.91 13.25
C VAL A 124 8.96 -13.73 12.46
N VAL A 125 8.85 -13.34 11.19
CA VAL A 125 9.96 -13.27 10.23
C VAL A 125 10.20 -11.83 9.80
N LEU A 126 11.43 -11.35 9.99
CA LEU A 126 11.91 -10.10 9.41
C LEU A 126 12.43 -10.37 8.00
N ALA A 127 11.71 -9.96 6.98
CA ALA A 127 12.12 -10.16 5.60
C ALA A 127 11.43 -9.19 4.63
N ASP A 128 12.08 -8.94 3.50
CA ASP A 128 11.46 -8.33 2.34
C ASP A 128 10.63 -9.41 1.59
N LEU A 129 9.36 -9.13 1.36
CA LEU A 129 8.43 -10.04 0.68
C LEU A 129 8.83 -10.31 -0.78
N ASP A 130 9.62 -9.44 -1.42
CA ASP A 130 10.12 -9.69 -2.77
C ASP A 130 11.14 -10.84 -2.81
N THR A 131 11.85 -11.07 -1.70
CA THR A 131 12.87 -12.13 -1.57
C THR A 131 12.46 -13.28 -0.66
N PHE A 132 11.40 -13.11 0.14
CA PHE A 132 10.91 -14.17 1.03
C PHE A 132 10.25 -15.31 0.23
N GLU A 133 10.67 -16.54 0.45
CA GLU A 133 10.13 -17.72 -0.22
C GLU A 133 8.78 -18.14 0.36
N PHE A 134 7.71 -17.96 -0.42
CA PHE A 134 6.36 -18.38 0.00
C PHE A 134 6.18 -19.91 0.01
N GLY A 135 7.02 -20.63 -0.75
CA GLY A 135 6.88 -22.07 -0.95
C GLY A 135 5.84 -22.43 -2.01
N THR A 136 5.57 -23.73 -2.15
CA THR A 136 4.56 -24.29 -3.08
C THR A 136 3.63 -25.18 -2.30
N ASP A 137 2.31 -25.03 -2.53
CA ASP A 137 1.26 -25.80 -1.88
C ASP A 137 1.44 -25.94 -0.35
N ARG A 138 1.82 -24.84 0.28
CA ARG A 138 2.25 -24.78 1.69
C ARG A 138 1.16 -24.24 2.62
N TRP A 139 0.33 -23.28 2.14
CA TRP A 139 -0.53 -22.50 3.01
C TRP A 139 -2.02 -22.81 2.77
N ASP A 140 -2.75 -23.02 3.84
CA ASP A 140 -4.20 -23.13 3.83
C ASP A 140 -4.86 -21.75 3.83
N LEU A 141 -4.12 -20.72 4.26
CA LEU A 141 -4.54 -19.32 4.27
C LEU A 141 -3.35 -18.41 3.96
N ILE A 142 -3.56 -17.44 3.09
CA ILE A 142 -2.67 -16.28 2.91
C ILE A 142 -3.49 -15.01 3.14
N THR A 143 -2.99 -14.11 3.98
CA THR A 143 -3.60 -12.82 4.27
C THR A 143 -2.74 -11.67 3.76
N SER A 144 -3.37 -10.59 3.25
CA SER A 144 -2.68 -9.41 2.76
C SER A 144 -3.55 -8.17 3.02
N PHE A 145 -3.29 -7.48 4.13
CA PHE A 145 -4.07 -6.32 4.55
C PHE A 145 -3.29 -5.02 4.38
N TYR A 146 -3.83 -4.10 3.57
CA TYR A 146 -3.24 -2.79 3.27
C TYR A 146 -1.85 -2.82 2.63
N MET A 147 -1.53 -3.94 1.98
CA MET A 147 -0.26 -4.16 1.27
C MET A 147 -0.27 -3.69 -0.18
N HIS A 148 -1.23 -2.84 -0.57
CA HIS A 148 -1.37 -2.34 -1.94
C HIS A 148 -0.10 -1.68 -2.48
N GLY A 149 0.65 -0.95 -1.64
CA GLY A 149 1.92 -0.34 -2.04
C GLY A 149 2.97 -1.39 -2.46
N TRP A 150 3.09 -2.49 -1.72
CA TRP A 150 3.98 -3.59 -2.10
C TRP A 150 3.48 -4.30 -3.35
N HIS A 151 2.21 -4.68 -3.43
CA HIS A 151 1.65 -5.33 -4.63
C HIS A 151 1.89 -4.53 -5.92
N GLN A 152 1.81 -3.20 -5.85
CA GLN A 152 1.97 -2.33 -7.02
C GLN A 152 3.42 -2.06 -7.39
N ASN A 153 4.35 -2.13 -6.43
CA ASN A 153 5.77 -1.81 -6.62
C ASN A 153 6.70 -3.02 -6.58
N SER A 154 6.16 -4.21 -6.25
CA SER A 154 6.93 -5.46 -6.26
C SER A 154 7.52 -5.72 -7.65
N LYS A 155 8.76 -6.17 -7.67
CA LYS A 155 9.47 -6.60 -8.88
C LYS A 155 9.15 -8.04 -9.26
N THR A 156 8.30 -8.71 -8.49
CA THR A 156 7.92 -10.11 -8.67
C THR A 156 6.46 -10.23 -9.12
N ASP A 157 6.10 -11.37 -9.70
CA ASP A 157 4.71 -11.70 -10.01
C ASP A 157 3.98 -12.17 -8.74
N VAL A 158 3.53 -11.20 -7.93
CA VAL A 158 2.87 -11.46 -6.65
C VAL A 158 1.65 -12.38 -6.77
N PRO A 159 0.72 -12.18 -7.73
CA PRO A 159 -0.42 -13.08 -7.90
C PRO A 159 -0.02 -14.53 -8.16
N THR A 160 0.97 -14.77 -9.01
CA THR A 160 1.46 -16.12 -9.29
C THR A 160 2.16 -16.72 -8.08
N ARG A 161 2.94 -15.95 -7.33
CA ARG A 161 3.59 -16.42 -6.09
C ARG A 161 2.56 -16.86 -5.05
N ILE A 162 1.52 -16.04 -4.83
CA ILE A 162 0.42 -16.37 -3.91
C ILE A 162 -0.32 -17.62 -4.38
N TYR A 163 -0.68 -17.69 -5.69
CA TYR A 163 -1.36 -18.86 -6.24
C TYR A 163 -0.56 -20.15 -6.03
N ASN A 164 0.74 -20.14 -6.32
CA ASN A 164 1.59 -21.32 -6.17
C ASN A 164 1.75 -21.73 -4.70
N ALA A 165 1.81 -20.76 -3.79
CA ALA A 165 2.00 -20.98 -2.36
C ALA A 165 0.76 -21.56 -1.65
N LEU A 166 -0.44 -21.24 -2.14
CA LEU A 166 -1.68 -21.78 -1.61
C LEU A 166 -1.82 -23.27 -1.93
N ARG A 167 -2.27 -24.06 -0.96
CA ARG A 167 -2.73 -25.43 -1.17
C ARG A 167 -4.01 -25.45 -2.00
N PRO A 168 -4.32 -26.55 -2.71
CA PRO A 168 -5.67 -26.76 -3.24
C PRO A 168 -6.73 -26.64 -2.13
N GLY A 169 -7.72 -25.74 -2.30
CA GLY A 169 -8.71 -25.37 -1.28
C GLY A 169 -8.23 -24.27 -0.33
N GLY A 170 -6.99 -23.81 -0.44
CA GLY A 170 -6.44 -22.69 0.34
C GLY A 170 -7.02 -21.35 -0.06
N LEU A 171 -7.07 -20.44 0.87
CA LEU A 171 -7.76 -19.16 0.76
C LEU A 171 -6.79 -17.98 0.75
N LEU A 172 -7.06 -17.02 -0.11
CA LEU A 172 -6.50 -15.66 -0.06
C LEU A 172 -7.55 -14.71 0.51
N VAL A 173 -7.17 -13.91 1.53
CA VAL A 173 -8.01 -12.86 2.11
C VAL A 173 -7.25 -11.54 2.04
N MET A 174 -7.82 -10.55 1.33
CA MET A 174 -7.19 -9.24 1.13
C MET A 174 -8.17 -8.11 1.42
N GLU A 175 -7.66 -7.05 2.03
CA GLU A 175 -8.32 -5.75 2.11
C GLU A 175 -7.31 -4.65 1.81
N ALA A 176 -7.72 -3.66 1.02
CA ALA A 176 -6.87 -2.54 0.65
C ALA A 176 -7.72 -1.28 0.45
N PHE A 177 -7.06 -0.12 0.31
CA PHE A 177 -7.75 1.08 -0.12
C PHE A 177 -8.26 0.92 -1.56
N ARG A 178 -9.50 1.39 -1.78
CA ARG A 178 -9.99 1.62 -3.13
C ARG A 178 -9.22 2.78 -3.73
N ARG A 179 -8.59 2.56 -4.87
CA ARG A 179 -7.82 3.58 -5.56
C ARG A 179 -8.73 4.70 -6.07
N PRO A 180 -8.51 5.97 -5.64
CA PRO A 180 -9.06 7.12 -6.34
C PRO A 180 -8.40 7.24 -7.73
N VAL A 181 -8.97 8.07 -8.61
CA VAL A 181 -8.54 8.18 -10.03
C VAL A 181 -7.01 8.36 -10.18
N ASN A 182 -6.35 9.05 -9.23
CA ASN A 182 -4.91 9.36 -9.26
C ASN A 182 -4.19 8.96 -7.97
N GLY A 183 -4.52 7.80 -7.37
CA GLY A 183 -3.98 7.43 -6.07
C GLY A 183 -3.47 5.99 -5.98
N SER A 184 -2.94 5.65 -4.80
CA SER A 184 -2.53 4.30 -4.44
C SER A 184 -3.74 3.47 -4.00
N GLY A 185 -3.69 2.17 -4.20
CA GLY A 185 -4.76 1.23 -3.87
C GLY A 185 -5.18 0.38 -5.07
N PHE A 186 -6.29 -0.33 -4.96
CA PHE A 186 -6.81 -1.18 -6.02
C PHE A 186 -8.23 -0.78 -6.43
N ARG A 187 -8.61 -1.22 -7.62
CA ARG A 187 -10.00 -1.32 -8.06
C ARG A 187 -10.42 -2.78 -8.03
N THR A 188 -11.70 -3.04 -7.85
CA THR A 188 -12.24 -4.42 -7.80
C THR A 188 -11.98 -5.20 -9.07
N ASP A 189 -12.09 -4.56 -10.24
CA ASP A 189 -11.78 -5.19 -11.54
C ASP A 189 -10.29 -5.58 -11.68
N GLU A 190 -9.38 -4.78 -11.10
CA GLU A 190 -7.94 -5.08 -11.08
C GLU A 190 -7.63 -6.29 -10.22
N LEU A 191 -8.22 -6.37 -9.01
CA LEU A 191 -8.04 -7.53 -8.13
C LEU A 191 -8.60 -8.80 -8.76
N ALA A 192 -9.82 -8.75 -9.31
CA ALA A 192 -10.42 -9.90 -9.99
C ALA A 192 -9.56 -10.38 -11.16
N LYS A 193 -8.99 -9.45 -11.94
CA LYS A 193 -8.08 -9.80 -13.05
C LYS A 193 -6.76 -10.39 -12.55
N ALA A 194 -6.13 -9.75 -11.56
CA ALA A 194 -4.83 -10.18 -11.03
C ALA A 194 -4.89 -11.58 -10.40
N PHE A 195 -5.96 -11.87 -9.67
CA PHE A 195 -6.16 -13.13 -8.97
C PHE A 195 -7.15 -14.06 -9.67
N GLY A 196 -7.41 -13.88 -10.96
CA GLY A 196 -8.40 -14.67 -11.73
C GLY A 196 -8.07 -16.15 -11.90
N ARG A 197 -6.87 -16.61 -11.54
CA ARG A 197 -6.54 -18.05 -11.41
C ARG A 197 -7.18 -18.69 -10.17
N LEU A 198 -7.57 -17.89 -9.18
CA LEU A 198 -8.31 -18.32 -8.00
C LEU A 198 -9.81 -18.21 -8.27
N ARG A 199 -10.61 -19.05 -7.63
CA ARG A 199 -12.06 -18.93 -7.60
C ARG A 199 -12.44 -17.77 -6.68
N ILE A 200 -12.94 -16.69 -7.24
CA ILE A 200 -13.36 -15.52 -6.48
C ILE A 200 -14.63 -15.85 -5.70
N LEU A 201 -14.58 -15.72 -4.37
CA LEU A 201 -15.71 -15.92 -3.46
C LEU A 201 -16.36 -14.60 -3.08
N ARG A 202 -15.55 -13.55 -2.93
CA ARG A 202 -15.96 -12.17 -2.61
C ARG A 202 -15.03 -11.20 -3.31
N ASN A 203 -15.56 -10.20 -3.99
CA ASN A 203 -14.79 -9.13 -4.59
C ASN A 203 -15.69 -7.90 -4.64
N GLU A 204 -15.45 -6.92 -3.78
CA GLU A 204 -16.38 -5.82 -3.57
C GLU A 204 -15.68 -4.51 -3.21
N ASP A 205 -16.33 -3.41 -3.58
CA ASP A 205 -16.07 -2.07 -3.05
C ASP A 205 -17.00 -1.84 -1.85
N VAL A 206 -16.45 -1.38 -0.75
CA VAL A 206 -17.22 -1.04 0.45
C VAL A 206 -16.78 0.31 1.01
N VAL A 207 -17.71 0.97 1.69
CA VAL A 207 -17.41 2.13 2.54
C VAL A 207 -17.51 1.66 3.98
N ASP A 208 -16.37 1.40 4.58
CA ASP A 208 -16.28 0.85 5.94
C ASP A 208 -15.16 1.53 6.73
N GLU A 209 -15.13 1.27 8.02
CA GLU A 209 -14.06 1.73 8.89
C GLU A 209 -12.86 0.79 8.77
N PRO A 210 -11.69 1.28 8.28
CA PRO A 210 -10.47 0.48 8.31
C PRO A 210 -10.13 0.08 9.75
N ASP A 211 -9.64 -1.13 9.93
CA ASP A 211 -9.38 -1.70 11.26
C ASP A 211 -8.43 -0.87 12.15
N TRP A 212 -7.69 0.05 11.55
CA TRP A 212 -6.77 0.96 12.23
C TRP A 212 -7.31 2.39 12.38
N SER A 213 -8.48 2.71 11.81
CA SER A 213 -9.09 4.05 11.92
C SER A 213 -9.89 4.20 13.22
N LYS A 214 -10.17 5.46 13.61
CA LYS A 214 -10.97 5.81 14.78
C LYS A 214 -12.39 6.25 14.38
N GLY A 215 -13.12 5.42 13.67
CA GLY A 215 -14.47 5.74 13.24
C GLY A 215 -14.55 6.44 11.87
N GLU A 216 -13.41 6.70 11.21
CA GLU A 216 -13.41 7.24 9.85
C GLU A 216 -13.71 6.15 8.84
N LYS A 217 -14.77 6.34 8.08
CA LYS A 217 -15.12 5.46 6.96
C LYS A 217 -14.30 5.80 5.74
N MET A 218 -13.76 4.78 5.09
CA MET A 218 -12.97 4.90 3.86
C MET A 218 -13.51 3.98 2.78
N ASN A 219 -13.18 4.29 1.54
CA ASN A 219 -13.46 3.39 0.42
C ASN A 219 -12.42 2.26 0.42
N LEU A 220 -12.87 1.04 0.59
CA LEU A 220 -12.04 -0.16 0.63
C LEU A 220 -12.42 -1.11 -0.50
N VAL A 221 -11.47 -1.93 -0.92
CA VAL A 221 -11.70 -3.11 -1.76
C VAL A 221 -11.39 -4.35 -0.96
N ARG A 222 -12.23 -5.38 -1.10
CA ARG A 222 -12.13 -6.67 -0.41
C ARG A 222 -12.10 -7.80 -1.41
N LEU A 223 -11.17 -8.71 -1.23
CA LEU A 223 -11.07 -9.93 -2.01
C LEU A 223 -10.98 -11.14 -1.08
N VAL A 224 -11.83 -12.13 -1.31
CA VAL A 224 -11.69 -13.47 -0.77
C VAL A 224 -11.71 -14.42 -1.95
N ALA A 225 -10.65 -15.20 -2.12
CA ALA A 225 -10.50 -16.08 -3.26
C ALA A 225 -9.87 -17.42 -2.85
N GLU A 226 -10.23 -18.52 -3.51
CA GLU A 226 -9.82 -19.87 -3.16
C GLU A 226 -9.09 -20.54 -4.33
N LYS A 227 -8.00 -21.25 -4.04
CA LYS A 227 -7.37 -22.13 -5.04
C LYS A 227 -8.26 -23.37 -5.24
N SER A 228 -8.66 -23.64 -6.47
CA SER A 228 -9.46 -24.82 -6.79
C SER A 228 -8.76 -26.10 -6.33
N ARG A 229 -9.56 -27.09 -5.93
CA ARG A 229 -9.09 -28.44 -5.54
C ARG A 229 -8.63 -29.23 -6.74
#